data_4963210eeb07eb1958d9cf743cc76b82
#
_entry.id   4963210eeb07eb1958d9cf743cc76b82
#
_cell.length_a   1.000
_cell.length_b   1.000
_cell.length_c   1.000
_cell.angle_alpha   90.00
_cell.angle_beta   90.00
_cell.angle_gamma   90.00
#
_symmetry.space_group_name_H-M   'P 1'
#
loop_
_entity.id
_entity.type
_entity.pdbx_description
1 polymer ?
#
loop_
_entity_poly.entity_id
_entity_poly.type
_entity_poly.pdbx_seq_one_letter_code
_entity_poly.pdbx_strand_id
1 'polypeptide(L)'
;MKIKQILTNRNLSNGKDYGIVNEWEDVFSQLLDVPLYYDDWKRRDKTLFWKFPWLASFYQTSIPTFAYVMLPIASPHGNNKKNIIPCMIDFYCREKDELQQFYKRYDKCPLVLISSKEAYDFLVSIKCPLNIKHLPLSISDKYRINDKTIFNKKYDVVMLGRQNAVLQAFLNKYSEQHHDVTYVYGKKEGHGFRYFDQSGQDLGCMSTREDYMNLMRLSRIGLYATPAMDGGRTDTNGFNQVTPRFLEYLVNGCHVIARYPKNSDTHFYELDKMTTRIETYKQFEEAMDRLRCKDVDVSYYSQYLEKHYTSNRVQILSNYLEQI
;
A
#
# COMPACT_ATOMS: atom_id res chain seq x y z
N MET A 1 25.93 -3.82 5.00
CA MET A 1 26.04 -3.23 3.62
C MET A 1 25.49 -1.82 3.61
N LYS A 2 26.05 -0.85 2.87
CA LYS A 2 25.51 0.53 2.77
C LYS A 2 24.82 0.73 1.41
N ILE A 3 23.55 1.10 1.38
CA ILE A 3 22.84 1.50 0.17
C ILE A 3 23.47 2.77 -0.39
N LYS A 4 23.57 2.88 -1.71
CA LYS A 4 24.17 4.01 -2.44
C LYS A 4 23.20 4.66 -3.43
N GLN A 5 22.09 4.00 -3.72
CA GLN A 5 21.03 4.52 -4.60
C GLN A 5 19.73 3.75 -4.39
N ILE A 6 18.63 4.33 -4.82
CA ILE A 6 17.30 3.73 -4.84
C ILE A 6 16.85 3.61 -6.29
N LEU A 7 16.47 2.42 -6.71
CA LEU A 7 15.88 2.20 -8.04
C LEU A 7 14.42 2.68 -8.01
N THR A 8 14.12 3.75 -8.75
CA THR A 8 12.78 4.32 -8.75
C THR A 8 11.83 3.62 -9.73
N ASN A 9 10.57 3.51 -9.31
CA ASN A 9 9.46 2.99 -10.12
C ASN A 9 8.79 4.06 -11.01
N ARG A 10 9.18 5.33 -10.93
CA ARG A 10 8.55 6.47 -11.63
C ARG A 10 8.46 6.32 -13.13
N ASN A 11 9.43 5.65 -13.75
CA ASN A 11 9.45 5.42 -15.18
C ASN A 11 8.61 4.22 -15.66
N LEU A 12 8.09 3.41 -14.75
CA LEU A 12 7.33 2.20 -15.10
C LEU A 12 5.86 2.45 -15.28
N SER A 13 5.34 3.50 -14.65
CA SER A 13 3.91 3.80 -14.69
C SER A 13 3.67 5.15 -15.37
N ASN A 14 2.80 5.17 -16.35
CA ASN A 14 2.18 6.41 -16.83
C ASN A 14 1.09 6.90 -15.87
N GLY A 15 1.07 6.44 -14.59
CA GLY A 15 -0.11 6.60 -13.79
C GLY A 15 0.05 6.62 -12.29
N LYS A 16 -1.04 6.94 -11.72
CA LYS A 16 -1.42 7.21 -10.36
C LYS A 16 -1.18 6.05 -9.38
N ASP A 17 -1.05 4.81 -9.86
CA ASP A 17 -1.02 3.58 -9.05
C ASP A 17 0.24 3.46 -8.19
N TYR A 18 1.34 4.12 -8.60
CA TYR A 18 2.61 4.09 -7.88
C TYR A 18 2.90 5.36 -7.06
N GLY A 19 1.95 6.28 -6.97
CA GLY A 19 2.17 7.55 -6.29
C GLY A 19 2.65 7.41 -4.85
N ILE A 20 2.12 6.43 -4.10
CA ILE A 20 2.56 6.17 -2.73
C ILE A 20 3.97 5.58 -2.67
N VAL A 21 4.34 4.73 -3.63
CA VAL A 21 5.71 4.17 -3.73
C VAL A 21 6.71 5.28 -4.00
N ASN A 22 6.36 6.22 -4.87
CA ASN A 22 7.19 7.40 -5.14
C ASN A 22 7.42 8.24 -3.87
N GLU A 23 6.38 8.38 -3.04
CA GLU A 23 6.51 9.08 -1.75
C GLU A 23 7.45 8.35 -0.78
N TRP A 24 7.41 7.01 -0.75
CA TRP A 24 8.36 6.22 0.05
C TRP A 24 9.79 6.35 -0.48
N GLU A 25 9.97 6.27 -1.80
CA GLU A 25 11.28 6.46 -2.45
C GLU A 25 11.90 7.81 -2.11
N ASP A 26 11.09 8.89 -2.08
CA ASP A 26 11.55 10.23 -1.70
C ASP A 26 12.07 10.28 -0.26
N VAL A 27 11.30 9.73 0.70
CA VAL A 27 11.71 9.68 2.11
C VAL A 27 12.98 8.85 2.29
N PHE A 28 13.05 7.67 1.64
CA PHE A 28 14.24 6.81 1.70
C PHE A 28 15.46 7.52 1.08
N SER A 29 15.30 8.16 -0.08
CA SER A 29 16.36 8.92 -0.74
C SER A 29 16.89 10.05 0.14
N GLN A 30 16.00 10.81 0.74
CA GLN A 30 16.35 11.92 1.63
C GLN A 30 17.05 11.45 2.90
N LEU A 31 16.51 10.45 3.60
CA LEU A 31 17.04 10.03 4.90
C LEU A 31 18.31 9.17 4.80
N LEU A 32 18.50 8.43 3.72
CA LEU A 32 19.73 7.69 3.45
C LEU A 32 20.81 8.54 2.76
N ASP A 33 20.46 9.76 2.35
CA ASP A 33 21.31 10.66 1.55
C ASP A 33 21.85 9.96 0.28
N VAL A 34 20.94 9.41 -0.53
CA VAL A 34 21.27 8.66 -1.74
C VAL A 34 20.37 9.07 -2.91
N PRO A 35 20.87 9.08 -4.16
CA PRO A 35 20.08 9.48 -5.31
C PRO A 35 19.02 8.44 -5.68
N LEU A 36 17.95 8.92 -6.33
CA LEU A 36 17.03 8.08 -7.08
C LEU A 36 17.69 7.71 -8.42
N TYR A 37 17.80 6.42 -8.68
CA TYR A 37 18.31 5.90 -9.93
C TYR A 37 17.17 5.54 -10.87
N TYR A 38 17.19 6.13 -12.06
CA TYR A 38 16.24 5.87 -13.13
C TYR A 38 16.82 4.82 -14.05
N ASP A 39 16.26 3.62 -14.07
CA ASP A 39 16.68 2.62 -15.05
C ASP A 39 16.08 2.96 -16.42
N ASP A 40 16.91 3.52 -17.29
CA ASP A 40 16.56 3.85 -18.68
C ASP A 40 16.36 2.62 -19.59
N TRP A 41 16.07 1.50 -18.98
CA TRP A 41 15.86 0.25 -19.71
C TRP A 41 14.80 0.34 -20.83
N LYS A 42 13.88 1.30 -20.77
CA LYS A 42 12.96 1.62 -21.88
C LYS A 42 13.61 2.43 -23.01
N ARG A 43 14.72 3.14 -22.77
CA ARG A 43 15.47 3.91 -23.77
C ARG A 43 16.58 3.08 -24.43
N ARG A 44 17.11 2.09 -23.73
CA ARG A 44 18.13 1.20 -24.28
C ARG A 44 17.43 0.27 -25.28
N ASP A 45 17.91 0.33 -26.49
CA ASP A 45 17.38 -0.30 -27.69
C ASP A 45 16.68 -1.64 -27.44
N LYS A 46 15.35 -1.63 -27.51
CA LYS A 46 14.48 -2.76 -27.21
C LYS A 46 14.84 -3.99 -28.05
N THR A 47 15.45 -3.83 -29.19
CA THR A 47 15.76 -4.91 -30.15
C THR A 47 16.90 -5.79 -29.70
N LEU A 48 17.98 -5.22 -29.15
CA LEU A 48 19.17 -6.00 -28.79
C LEU A 48 18.98 -6.79 -27.48
N PHE A 49 18.37 -6.17 -26.49
CA PHE A 49 18.14 -6.81 -25.16
C PHE A 49 16.97 -7.80 -25.19
N TRP A 50 16.02 -7.65 -26.10
CA TRP A 50 14.98 -8.65 -26.36
C TRP A 50 15.55 -9.89 -27.03
N LYS A 51 16.46 -9.71 -27.98
CA LYS A 51 17.13 -10.84 -28.67
C LYS A 51 18.17 -11.54 -27.79
N PHE A 52 18.81 -10.78 -26.88
CA PHE A 52 19.88 -11.29 -26.03
C PHE A 52 19.70 -10.83 -24.56
N PRO A 53 18.75 -11.43 -23.82
CA PRO A 53 18.46 -11.04 -22.42
C PRO A 53 19.67 -11.10 -21.49
N TRP A 54 20.66 -11.95 -21.80
CA TRP A 54 21.90 -12.08 -21.03
C TRP A 54 22.79 -10.82 -21.11
N LEU A 55 22.70 -10.03 -22.19
CA LEU A 55 23.43 -8.76 -22.30
C LEU A 55 22.95 -7.73 -21.27
N ALA A 56 21.69 -7.81 -20.84
CA ALA A 56 21.18 -6.95 -19.80
C ALA A 56 21.96 -7.10 -18.48
N SER A 57 22.56 -8.28 -18.23
CA SER A 57 23.35 -8.54 -17.03
C SER A 57 24.67 -7.73 -17.00
N PHE A 58 25.24 -7.37 -18.13
CA PHE A 58 26.48 -6.59 -18.21
C PHE A 58 26.27 -5.08 -17.96
N TYR A 59 25.06 -4.57 -18.17
CA TYR A 59 24.75 -3.15 -18.00
C TYR A 59 24.10 -2.82 -16.65
N GLN A 60 24.13 -3.77 -15.74
CA GLN A 60 23.53 -3.58 -14.43
C GLN A 60 24.51 -2.96 -13.46
N THR A 61 24.03 -1.97 -12.71
CA THR A 61 24.84 -1.31 -11.70
C THR A 61 25.45 -2.32 -10.72
N SER A 62 26.75 -2.18 -10.44
CA SER A 62 27.42 -2.86 -9.31
C SER A 62 27.17 -2.15 -7.98
N ILE A 63 26.47 -1.01 -8.02
CA ILE A 63 26.24 -0.15 -6.87
C ILE A 63 25.16 -0.78 -5.97
N PRO A 64 25.35 -0.83 -4.64
CA PRO A 64 24.34 -1.28 -3.69
C PRO A 64 23.05 -0.48 -3.80
N THR A 65 21.97 -1.16 -4.19
CA THR A 65 20.72 -0.55 -4.61
C THR A 65 19.55 -1.10 -3.80
N PHE A 66 18.71 -0.22 -3.27
CA PHE A 66 17.39 -0.59 -2.74
C PHE A 66 16.33 -0.44 -3.83
N ALA A 67 15.34 -1.34 -3.87
CA ALA A 67 14.27 -1.28 -4.86
C ALA A 67 12.93 -1.76 -4.29
N TYR A 68 11.86 -0.99 -4.49
CA TYR A 68 10.50 -1.49 -4.31
C TYR A 68 10.09 -2.33 -5.52
N VAL A 69 9.56 -3.51 -5.25
CA VAL A 69 9.12 -4.49 -6.26
C VAL A 69 7.64 -4.77 -6.06
N MET A 70 6.82 -4.38 -7.04
CA MET A 70 5.36 -4.50 -6.93
C MET A 70 4.91 -5.96 -6.88
N LEU A 71 5.37 -6.77 -7.84
CA LEU A 71 5.04 -8.19 -7.95
C LEU A 71 6.32 -9.01 -8.04
N PRO A 72 6.52 -10.02 -7.19
CA PRO A 72 7.80 -10.74 -7.09
C PRO A 72 8.22 -11.40 -8.40
N ILE A 73 7.29 -11.95 -9.17
CA ILE A 73 7.59 -12.70 -10.39
C ILE A 73 7.48 -11.82 -11.64
N ALA A 74 6.46 -10.96 -11.72
CA ALA A 74 6.15 -10.17 -12.91
C ALA A 74 6.89 -8.84 -13.01
N SER A 75 7.50 -8.36 -11.93
CA SER A 75 8.21 -7.07 -11.93
C SER A 75 9.48 -7.12 -12.77
N PRO A 76 9.75 -6.12 -13.63
CA PRO A 76 11.02 -6.00 -14.35
C PRO A 76 12.20 -5.67 -13.44
N HIS A 77 11.95 -5.16 -12.22
CA HIS A 77 12.96 -4.85 -11.22
C HIS A 77 13.21 -6.01 -10.26
N GLY A 78 14.36 -5.99 -9.61
CA GLY A 78 14.72 -6.98 -8.59
C GLY A 78 15.32 -8.25 -9.19
N ASN A 79 16.11 -8.10 -10.24
CA ASN A 79 16.86 -9.24 -10.77
C ASN A 79 17.90 -9.73 -9.76
N ASN A 80 18.16 -11.02 -9.83
CA ASN A 80 19.07 -11.81 -9.05
C ASN A 80 20.50 -11.24 -8.99
N LYS A 81 20.80 -10.38 -8.04
CA LYS A 81 22.07 -9.65 -7.93
C LYS A 81 22.51 -9.48 -6.49
N LYS A 82 23.82 -9.62 -6.30
CA LYS A 82 24.48 -9.46 -5.01
C LYS A 82 24.44 -8.02 -4.44
N ASN A 83 24.05 -7.06 -5.23
CA ASN A 83 24.01 -5.64 -4.85
C ASN A 83 22.60 -5.05 -4.79
N ILE A 84 21.57 -5.84 -4.98
CA ILE A 84 20.17 -5.36 -4.88
C ILE A 84 19.50 -5.90 -3.63
N ILE A 85 18.80 -5.01 -2.93
CA ILE A 85 17.89 -5.32 -1.83
C ILE A 85 16.48 -4.98 -2.29
N PRO A 86 15.71 -5.97 -2.75
CA PRO A 86 14.33 -5.77 -3.16
C PRO A 86 13.39 -5.80 -1.96
N CYS A 87 12.40 -4.91 -1.95
CA CYS A 87 11.26 -4.92 -1.03
C CYS A 87 9.98 -5.26 -1.80
N MET A 88 9.43 -6.45 -1.53
CA MET A 88 8.21 -6.94 -2.16
C MET A 88 7.00 -6.25 -1.58
N ILE A 89 6.23 -5.52 -2.40
CA ILE A 89 5.00 -4.83 -1.96
C ILE A 89 3.82 -5.79 -1.95
N ASP A 90 3.50 -6.37 -3.10
CA ASP A 90 2.39 -7.32 -3.28
C ASP A 90 2.94 -8.75 -3.40
N PHE A 91 3.13 -9.44 -2.27
CA PHE A 91 3.60 -10.83 -2.29
C PHE A 91 2.43 -11.79 -2.20
N TYR A 92 2.12 -12.46 -3.31
CA TYR A 92 1.00 -13.40 -3.42
C TYR A 92 1.42 -14.80 -3.92
N CYS A 93 2.72 -15.11 -3.91
CA CYS A 93 3.21 -16.43 -4.31
C CYS A 93 2.93 -17.46 -3.21
N ARG A 94 2.14 -18.48 -3.53
CA ARG A 94 1.80 -19.57 -2.60
C ARG A 94 2.05 -20.93 -3.22
N GLU A 95 1.82 -21.04 -4.52
CA GLU A 95 1.99 -22.29 -5.25
C GLU A 95 3.48 -22.63 -5.39
N LYS A 96 3.78 -23.95 -5.45
CA LYS A 96 5.16 -24.46 -5.49
C LYS A 96 5.97 -23.87 -6.64
N ASP A 97 5.38 -23.77 -7.83
CA ASP A 97 6.07 -23.27 -9.02
C ASP A 97 6.33 -21.76 -8.91
N GLU A 98 5.41 -20.99 -8.34
CA GLU A 98 5.60 -19.56 -8.07
C GLU A 98 6.72 -19.34 -7.05
N LEU A 99 6.75 -20.14 -5.98
CA LEU A 99 7.80 -20.06 -4.96
C LEU A 99 9.18 -20.43 -5.53
N GLN A 100 9.25 -21.44 -6.39
CA GLN A 100 10.52 -21.80 -7.06
C GLN A 100 11.01 -20.70 -7.99
N GLN A 101 10.09 -20.06 -8.75
CA GLN A 101 10.43 -18.88 -9.57
C GLN A 101 10.92 -17.72 -8.71
N PHE A 102 10.24 -17.44 -7.60
CA PHE A 102 10.64 -16.43 -6.63
C PHE A 102 12.04 -16.72 -6.06
N TYR A 103 12.30 -17.94 -5.59
CA TYR A 103 13.61 -18.31 -5.05
C TYR A 103 14.71 -18.14 -6.09
N LYS A 104 14.53 -18.69 -7.29
CA LYS A 104 15.51 -18.57 -8.38
C LYS A 104 15.78 -17.12 -8.77
N ARG A 105 14.76 -16.27 -8.68
CA ARG A 105 14.86 -14.86 -9.08
C ARG A 105 15.64 -14.01 -8.09
N TYR A 106 15.70 -14.41 -6.81
CA TYR A 106 16.29 -13.60 -5.76
C TYR A 106 17.40 -14.31 -4.95
N ASP A 107 17.85 -15.48 -5.40
CA ASP A 107 18.86 -16.32 -4.70
C ASP A 107 20.22 -15.63 -4.47
N LYS A 108 20.55 -14.62 -5.28
CA LYS A 108 21.79 -13.84 -5.15
C LYS A 108 21.61 -12.53 -4.38
N CYS A 109 20.38 -12.13 -4.08
CA CYS A 109 20.14 -10.94 -3.30
C CYS A 109 20.62 -11.14 -1.85
N PRO A 110 21.38 -10.20 -1.27
CA PRO A 110 21.92 -10.37 0.09
C PRO A 110 20.80 -10.34 1.14
N LEU A 111 19.70 -9.69 0.82
CA LEU A 111 18.50 -9.56 1.65
C LEU A 111 17.29 -9.35 0.75
N VAL A 112 16.18 -10.00 1.05
CA VAL A 112 14.88 -9.79 0.41
C VAL A 112 13.88 -9.33 1.47
N LEU A 113 13.24 -8.20 1.24
CA LEU A 113 12.28 -7.62 2.17
C LEU A 113 10.85 -7.95 1.75
N ILE A 114 10.03 -8.34 2.69
CA ILE A 114 8.61 -8.69 2.48
C ILE A 114 7.77 -7.69 3.26
N SER A 115 6.86 -6.99 2.59
CA SER A 115 6.05 -5.95 3.24
C SER A 115 4.87 -6.50 4.03
N SER A 116 4.27 -7.61 3.58
CA SER A 116 3.20 -8.29 4.28
C SER A 116 3.74 -9.17 5.40
N LYS A 117 3.25 -8.96 6.62
CA LYS A 117 3.59 -9.82 7.77
C LYS A 117 3.03 -11.24 7.58
N GLU A 118 1.83 -11.37 7.01
CA GLU A 118 1.22 -12.67 6.69
C GLU A 118 2.08 -13.46 5.69
N ALA A 119 2.52 -12.81 4.61
CA ALA A 119 3.38 -13.43 3.61
C ALA A 119 4.78 -13.76 4.19
N TYR A 120 5.35 -12.87 5.01
CA TYR A 120 6.61 -13.12 5.70
C TYR A 120 6.52 -14.36 6.61
N ASP A 121 5.48 -14.44 7.46
CA ASP A 121 5.30 -15.57 8.37
C ASP A 121 5.06 -16.89 7.60
N PHE A 122 4.32 -16.83 6.50
CA PHE A 122 4.18 -17.97 5.59
C PHE A 122 5.53 -18.44 5.06
N LEU A 123 6.35 -17.53 4.51
CA LEU A 123 7.68 -17.86 3.99
C LEU A 123 8.61 -18.46 5.05
N VAL A 124 8.57 -17.94 6.29
CA VAL A 124 9.30 -18.49 7.42
C VAL A 124 8.81 -19.91 7.74
N SER A 125 7.49 -20.13 7.77
CA SER A 125 6.90 -21.43 8.11
C SER A 125 7.28 -22.54 7.12
N ILE A 126 7.43 -22.20 5.84
CA ILE A 126 7.87 -23.15 4.79
C ILE A 126 9.39 -23.20 4.61
N LYS A 127 10.15 -22.57 5.53
CA LYS A 127 11.63 -22.54 5.51
C LYS A 127 12.18 -21.96 4.20
N CYS A 128 11.71 -20.78 3.80
CA CYS A 128 12.22 -20.07 2.63
C CYS A 128 13.76 -20.04 2.61
N PRO A 129 14.43 -20.44 1.51
CA PRO A 129 15.90 -20.51 1.46
C PRO A 129 16.58 -19.15 1.33
N LEU A 130 15.82 -18.07 1.08
CA LEU A 130 16.38 -16.72 0.96
C LEU A 130 16.54 -16.07 2.32
N ASN A 131 17.50 -15.15 2.45
CA ASN A 131 17.59 -14.26 3.61
C ASN A 131 16.45 -13.23 3.54
N ILE A 132 15.34 -13.50 4.23
CA ILE A 132 14.17 -12.64 4.25
C ILE A 132 14.03 -11.88 5.56
N LYS A 133 13.51 -10.64 5.47
CA LYS A 133 13.10 -9.82 6.63
C LYS A 133 11.80 -9.11 6.34
N HIS A 134 11.04 -8.79 7.39
CA HIS A 134 9.81 -8.03 7.28
C HIS A 134 10.09 -6.53 7.26
N LEU A 135 9.66 -5.82 6.20
CA LEU A 135 9.67 -4.36 6.11
C LEU A 135 8.25 -3.88 5.79
N PRO A 136 7.44 -3.53 6.81
CA PRO A 136 6.02 -3.24 6.61
C PRO A 136 5.77 -1.98 5.77
N LEU A 137 4.63 -1.93 5.07
CA LEU A 137 4.16 -0.74 4.38
C LEU A 137 3.98 0.43 5.36
N SER A 138 4.00 1.65 4.84
CA SER A 138 4.03 2.88 5.64
C SER A 138 3.20 3.98 5.00
N ILE A 139 3.15 5.11 5.67
CA ILE A 139 2.64 6.37 5.13
C ILE A 139 3.76 7.41 5.12
N SER A 140 3.84 8.24 4.08
CA SER A 140 4.88 9.25 3.94
C SER A 140 4.82 10.27 5.08
N ASP A 141 5.99 10.66 5.59
CA ASP A 141 6.18 11.65 6.66
C ASP A 141 5.60 13.03 6.32
N LYS A 142 5.41 13.35 5.04
CA LYS A 142 4.76 14.60 4.61
C LYS A 142 3.31 14.74 5.08
N TYR A 143 2.66 13.62 5.43
CA TYR A 143 1.30 13.58 5.97
C TYR A 143 1.25 13.53 7.51
N ARG A 144 2.38 13.79 8.18
CA ARG A 144 2.44 13.73 9.64
C ARG A 144 1.40 14.64 10.28
N ILE A 145 0.63 14.08 11.19
CA ILE A 145 -0.35 14.80 12.01
C ILE A 145 0.13 14.92 13.44
N ASN A 146 -0.43 15.84 14.17
CA ASN A 146 -0.21 16.04 15.60
C ASN A 146 -1.53 16.39 16.30
N ASP A 147 -1.52 16.52 17.61
CA ASP A 147 -2.67 16.82 18.45
C ASP A 147 -3.42 18.13 18.10
N LYS A 148 -2.76 19.06 17.38
CA LYS A 148 -3.33 20.34 16.93
C LYS A 148 -3.91 20.27 15.52
N THR A 149 -3.79 19.12 14.85
CA THR A 149 -4.31 18.96 13.47
C THR A 149 -5.84 19.00 13.48
N ILE A 150 -6.42 19.85 12.64
CA ILE A 150 -7.87 20.02 12.50
C ILE A 150 -8.32 19.46 11.14
N PHE A 151 -9.42 18.72 11.14
CA PHE A 151 -10.03 18.16 9.93
C PHE A 151 -11.42 18.76 9.71
N ASN A 152 -11.59 19.54 8.64
CA ASN A 152 -12.88 20.07 8.23
C ASN A 152 -13.61 19.05 7.35
N LYS A 153 -14.61 18.39 7.90
CA LYS A 153 -15.36 17.31 7.24
C LYS A 153 -16.53 17.88 6.43
N LYS A 154 -16.63 17.45 5.17
CA LYS A 154 -17.73 17.81 4.23
C LYS A 154 -18.63 16.62 3.95
N TYR A 155 -18.08 15.43 3.90
CA TYR A 155 -18.80 14.19 3.58
C TYR A 155 -18.81 13.25 4.78
N ASP A 156 -19.89 12.49 4.95
CA ASP A 156 -19.95 11.45 5.98
C ASP A 156 -19.08 10.25 5.60
N VAL A 157 -19.15 9.80 4.34
CA VAL A 157 -18.47 8.57 3.90
C VAL A 157 -17.68 8.77 2.62
N VAL A 158 -16.54 8.09 2.51
CA VAL A 158 -15.80 7.98 1.27
C VAL A 158 -15.42 6.52 0.95
N MET A 159 -15.62 6.16 -0.31
CA MET A 159 -15.14 4.91 -0.89
C MET A 159 -14.19 5.20 -2.04
N LEU A 160 -12.89 4.95 -1.84
CA LEU A 160 -11.86 5.25 -2.82
C LEU A 160 -11.26 4.00 -3.47
N GLY A 161 -10.92 4.12 -4.76
CA GLY A 161 -10.30 3.07 -5.54
C GLY A 161 -11.17 1.83 -5.67
N ARG A 162 -10.56 0.63 -5.59
CA ARG A 162 -11.31 -0.63 -5.61
C ARG A 162 -12.17 -0.75 -4.36
N GLN A 163 -13.45 -0.95 -4.57
CA GLN A 163 -14.45 -1.01 -3.51
C GLN A 163 -14.80 -2.46 -3.19
N ASN A 164 -15.08 -2.72 -1.91
CA ASN A 164 -15.61 -4.01 -1.48
C ASN A 164 -17.13 -4.03 -1.74
N ALA A 165 -17.61 -5.05 -2.45
CA ALA A 165 -19.00 -5.15 -2.88
C ALA A 165 -19.99 -5.22 -1.69
N VAL A 166 -19.61 -5.84 -0.58
CA VAL A 166 -20.44 -5.94 0.63
C VAL A 166 -20.57 -4.57 1.30
N LEU A 167 -19.45 -3.85 1.47
CA LEU A 167 -19.47 -2.50 2.05
C LEU A 167 -20.26 -1.52 1.16
N GLN A 168 -20.14 -1.66 -0.15
CA GLN A 168 -20.92 -0.85 -1.09
C GLN A 168 -22.42 -1.14 -0.98
N ALA A 169 -22.81 -2.42 -0.92
CA ALA A 169 -24.21 -2.82 -0.74
C ALA A 169 -24.77 -2.31 0.59
N PHE A 170 -23.98 -2.34 1.66
CA PHE A 170 -24.38 -1.82 2.96
C PHE A 170 -24.57 -0.30 2.93
N LEU A 171 -23.65 0.44 2.28
CA LEU A 171 -23.79 1.89 2.14
C LEU A 171 -25.03 2.27 1.29
N ASN A 172 -25.27 1.56 0.18
CA ASN A 172 -26.45 1.79 -0.65
C ASN A 172 -27.74 1.61 0.17
N LYS A 173 -27.85 0.49 0.89
CA LYS A 173 -29.01 0.23 1.75
C LYS A 173 -29.16 1.28 2.85
N TYR A 174 -28.07 1.72 3.46
CA TYR A 174 -28.09 2.76 4.49
C TYR A 174 -28.57 4.10 3.92
N SER A 175 -28.08 4.49 2.74
CA SER A 175 -28.46 5.75 2.09
C SER A 175 -29.92 5.79 1.62
N GLU A 176 -30.54 4.64 1.34
CA GLU A 176 -31.99 4.54 1.05
C GLU A 176 -32.84 4.84 2.28
N GLN A 177 -32.33 4.56 3.48
CA GLN A 177 -33.05 4.77 4.75
C GLN A 177 -32.71 6.12 5.41
N HIS A 178 -31.52 6.68 5.09
CA HIS A 178 -30.97 7.92 5.64
C HIS A 178 -30.63 8.90 4.52
N HIS A 179 -31.64 9.64 4.02
CA HIS A 179 -31.50 10.55 2.86
C HIS A 179 -30.57 11.76 3.14
N ASP A 180 -30.22 12.00 4.40
CA ASP A 180 -29.32 13.07 4.84
C ASP A 180 -27.84 12.67 4.76
N VAL A 181 -27.53 11.39 4.50
CA VAL A 181 -26.14 10.92 4.43
C VAL A 181 -25.43 11.46 3.19
N THR A 182 -24.26 12.04 3.40
CA THR A 182 -23.41 12.55 2.32
C THR A 182 -22.24 11.57 2.08
N TYR A 183 -22.05 11.18 0.83
CA TYR A 183 -20.96 10.23 0.53
C TYR A 183 -20.33 10.47 -0.84
N VAL A 184 -19.10 9.99 -0.96
CA VAL A 184 -18.35 10.00 -2.22
C VAL A 184 -18.06 8.56 -2.64
N TYR A 185 -18.31 8.28 -3.91
CA TYR A 185 -18.06 6.97 -4.50
C TYR A 185 -17.32 7.10 -5.84
N GLY A 186 -16.57 6.05 -6.20
CA GLY A 186 -15.84 5.99 -7.47
C GLY A 186 -16.51 5.05 -8.47
N LYS A 187 -16.58 5.46 -9.74
CA LYS A 187 -16.87 4.58 -10.87
C LYS A 187 -15.58 4.31 -11.64
N LYS A 188 -15.38 3.05 -12.05
CA LYS A 188 -14.22 2.68 -12.86
C LYS A 188 -14.32 3.33 -14.24
N GLU A 189 -13.28 4.05 -14.64
CA GLU A 189 -13.18 4.70 -15.95
C GLU A 189 -11.79 4.41 -16.53
N GLY A 190 -11.74 3.60 -17.59
CA GLY A 190 -10.46 3.13 -18.16
C GLY A 190 -9.58 2.41 -17.14
N HIS A 191 -8.38 2.94 -16.90
CA HIS A 191 -7.42 2.41 -15.92
C HIS A 191 -7.51 3.07 -14.54
N GLY A 192 -8.50 3.96 -14.31
CA GLY A 192 -8.65 4.69 -13.05
C GLY A 192 -10.09 4.73 -12.52
N PHE A 193 -10.32 5.69 -11.66
CA PHE A 193 -11.64 5.95 -11.08
C PHE A 193 -12.00 7.42 -11.25
N ARG A 194 -13.27 7.68 -11.61
CA ARG A 194 -13.90 8.98 -11.54
C ARG A 194 -14.81 9.02 -10.32
N TYR A 195 -14.81 10.11 -9.59
CA TYR A 195 -15.51 10.22 -8.31
C TYR A 195 -16.72 11.11 -8.42
N PHE A 196 -17.75 10.76 -7.68
CA PHE A 196 -19.04 11.45 -7.64
C PHE A 196 -19.49 11.55 -6.19
N ASP A 197 -20.24 12.61 -5.87
CA ASP A 197 -20.98 12.66 -4.61
C ASP A 197 -22.33 11.95 -4.71
N GLN A 198 -23.08 11.89 -3.60
CA GLN A 198 -24.37 11.23 -3.52
C GLN A 198 -25.46 11.84 -4.45
N SER A 199 -25.32 13.10 -4.86
CA SER A 199 -26.21 13.75 -5.82
C SER A 199 -25.88 13.41 -7.28
N GLY A 200 -24.76 12.74 -7.50
CA GLY A 200 -24.22 12.47 -8.83
C GLY A 200 -23.35 13.60 -9.39
N GLN A 201 -23.04 14.63 -8.59
CA GLN A 201 -22.10 15.67 -8.98
C GLN A 201 -20.71 15.07 -9.22
N ASP A 202 -20.16 15.36 -10.38
CA ASP A 202 -18.82 14.91 -10.78
C ASP A 202 -17.73 15.68 -10.03
N LEU A 203 -16.91 14.94 -9.28
CA LEU A 203 -15.76 15.46 -8.53
C LEU A 203 -14.41 15.26 -9.27
N GLY A 204 -14.46 14.61 -10.45
CA GLY A 204 -13.29 14.38 -11.28
C GLY A 204 -12.53 13.07 -10.98
N CYS A 205 -11.38 12.92 -11.64
CA CYS A 205 -10.57 11.68 -11.59
C CYS A 205 -9.48 11.68 -10.52
N MET A 206 -9.43 12.61 -9.59
CA MET A 206 -8.37 12.74 -8.57
C MET A 206 -6.99 12.49 -9.20
N SER A 207 -6.55 13.43 -10.07
CA SER A 207 -5.39 13.20 -10.94
C SER A 207 -4.06 13.21 -10.22
N THR A 208 -4.01 13.82 -9.06
CA THR A 208 -2.82 13.85 -8.21
C THR A 208 -3.00 13.04 -6.95
N ARG A 209 -1.90 12.69 -6.31
CA ARG A 209 -1.89 12.08 -4.99
C ARG A 209 -2.51 13.02 -3.95
N GLU A 210 -2.31 14.31 -4.10
CA GLU A 210 -2.86 15.32 -3.20
C GLU A 210 -4.39 15.39 -3.29
N ASP A 211 -4.97 15.42 -4.50
CA ASP A 211 -6.43 15.39 -4.69
C ASP A 211 -7.05 14.18 -4.01
N TYR A 212 -6.41 13.02 -4.17
CA TYR A 212 -6.84 11.77 -3.57
C TYR A 212 -6.82 11.83 -2.03
N MET A 213 -5.76 12.35 -1.43
CA MET A 213 -5.64 12.52 0.02
C MET A 213 -6.61 13.59 0.55
N ASN A 214 -6.82 14.68 -0.20
CA ASN A 214 -7.76 15.74 0.17
C ASN A 214 -9.20 15.22 0.21
N LEU A 215 -9.59 14.33 -0.70
CA LEU A 215 -10.93 13.73 -0.68
C LEU A 215 -11.17 12.90 0.59
N MET A 216 -10.16 12.15 1.05
CA MET A 216 -10.22 11.48 2.35
C MET A 216 -10.30 12.49 3.50
N ARG A 217 -9.50 13.55 3.46
CA ARG A 217 -9.47 14.59 4.50
C ARG A 217 -10.81 15.27 4.69
N LEU A 218 -11.57 15.45 3.60
CA LEU A 218 -12.93 16.01 3.62
C LEU A 218 -13.98 15.02 4.11
N SER A 219 -13.64 13.74 4.30
CA SER A 219 -14.59 12.68 4.65
C SER A 219 -14.42 12.21 6.08
N ARG A 220 -15.52 11.94 6.78
CA ARG A 220 -15.54 11.53 8.19
C ARG A 220 -15.23 10.04 8.35
N ILE A 221 -15.77 9.20 7.47
CA ILE A 221 -15.67 7.74 7.53
C ILE A 221 -15.07 7.21 6.23
N GLY A 222 -14.02 6.39 6.34
CA GLY A 222 -13.48 5.60 5.24
C GLY A 222 -13.97 4.15 5.31
N LEU A 223 -14.44 3.61 4.19
CA LEU A 223 -14.78 2.20 4.08
C LEU A 223 -13.57 1.41 3.59
N TYR A 224 -13.16 0.41 4.34
CA TYR A 224 -11.94 -0.36 4.10
C TYR A 224 -12.21 -1.85 4.08
N ALA A 225 -11.59 -2.56 3.15
CA ALA A 225 -11.45 -4.01 3.20
C ALA A 225 -10.06 -4.43 2.71
N THR A 226 -9.55 -5.52 3.29
CA THR A 226 -8.33 -6.15 2.78
C THR A 226 -8.58 -6.77 1.39
N PRO A 227 -7.56 -6.90 0.53
CA PRO A 227 -7.73 -7.18 -0.90
C PRO A 227 -8.56 -8.41 -1.25
N ALA A 228 -8.39 -9.52 -0.56
CA ALA A 228 -9.11 -10.77 -0.85
C ALA A 228 -10.43 -10.90 -0.07
N MET A 229 -10.76 -9.96 0.82
CA MET A 229 -11.98 -10.02 1.60
C MET A 229 -13.23 -10.02 0.72
N ASP A 230 -14.19 -10.89 1.03
CA ASP A 230 -15.46 -11.03 0.31
C ASP A 230 -15.29 -11.32 -1.21
N GLY A 231 -14.23 -12.04 -1.58
CA GLY A 231 -13.94 -12.37 -2.99
C GLY A 231 -13.43 -11.18 -3.82
N GLY A 232 -12.89 -10.13 -3.19
CA GLY A 232 -12.45 -8.91 -3.86
C GLY A 232 -11.37 -9.13 -4.91
N ARG A 233 -10.14 -9.50 -4.51
CA ARG A 233 -9.04 -9.86 -5.42
C ARG A 233 -8.82 -11.36 -5.42
N THR A 234 -8.97 -11.99 -6.55
CA THR A 234 -8.75 -13.45 -6.72
C THR A 234 -7.27 -13.81 -6.94
N ASP A 235 -6.46 -12.84 -7.39
CA ASP A 235 -5.04 -12.99 -7.68
C ASP A 235 -4.11 -12.92 -6.47
N THR A 236 -4.67 -12.85 -5.25
CA THR A 236 -3.88 -12.78 -4.00
C THR A 236 -3.53 -14.15 -3.41
N ASN A 237 -3.99 -15.25 -4.02
CA ASN A 237 -3.82 -16.61 -3.50
C ASN A 237 -4.23 -16.74 -2.02
N GLY A 238 -5.27 -16.01 -1.60
CA GLY A 238 -5.81 -16.00 -0.25
C GLY A 238 -5.06 -15.12 0.77
N PHE A 239 -3.97 -14.46 0.38
CA PHE A 239 -3.33 -13.47 1.24
C PHE A 239 -4.20 -12.21 1.36
N ASN A 240 -4.28 -11.68 2.58
CA ASN A 240 -5.08 -10.50 2.94
C ASN A 240 -4.22 -9.44 3.63
N GLN A 241 -3.20 -9.00 2.94
CA GLN A 241 -2.30 -7.95 3.44
C GLN A 241 -3.04 -6.64 3.71
N VAL A 242 -2.64 -5.94 4.76
CA VAL A 242 -3.10 -4.57 5.03
C VAL A 242 -2.47 -3.62 4.03
N THR A 243 -3.31 -2.91 3.27
CA THR A 243 -2.85 -1.94 2.27
C THR A 243 -2.63 -0.57 2.89
N PRO A 244 -1.80 0.30 2.28
CA PRO A 244 -1.54 1.65 2.77
C PRO A 244 -2.79 2.51 2.95
N ARG A 245 -3.88 2.22 2.23
CA ARG A 245 -5.16 2.95 2.35
C ARG A 245 -5.68 3.02 3.78
N PHE A 246 -5.45 1.99 4.56
CA PHE A 246 -5.78 2.02 5.98
C PHE A 246 -5.08 3.18 6.71
N LEU A 247 -3.76 3.32 6.52
CA LEU A 247 -2.98 4.42 7.10
C LEU A 247 -3.36 5.78 6.49
N GLU A 248 -3.70 5.80 5.19
CA GLU A 248 -4.18 7.01 4.51
C GLU A 248 -5.48 7.54 5.11
N TYR A 249 -6.41 6.67 5.48
CA TYR A 249 -7.62 7.10 6.20
C TYR A 249 -7.28 7.72 7.55
N LEU A 250 -6.38 7.10 8.32
CA LEU A 250 -6.03 7.59 9.67
C LEU A 250 -5.33 8.95 9.61
N VAL A 251 -4.35 9.16 8.73
CA VAL A 251 -3.65 10.47 8.62
C VAL A 251 -4.57 11.59 8.11
N ASN A 252 -5.68 11.24 7.49
CA ASN A 252 -6.69 12.19 7.04
C ASN A 252 -7.87 12.33 8.02
N GLY A 253 -7.74 11.77 9.22
CA GLY A 253 -8.74 11.89 10.28
C GLY A 253 -10.07 11.23 9.94
N CYS A 254 -10.04 10.07 9.27
CA CYS A 254 -11.24 9.29 9.04
C CYS A 254 -11.40 8.21 10.11
N HIS A 255 -12.62 8.04 10.63
CA HIS A 255 -13.00 6.76 11.22
C HIS A 255 -12.95 5.68 10.14
N VAL A 256 -12.61 4.46 10.50
CA VAL A 256 -12.55 3.36 9.52
C VAL A 256 -13.56 2.28 9.89
N ILE A 257 -14.57 2.09 9.03
CA ILE A 257 -15.43 0.92 9.08
C ILE A 257 -14.81 -0.15 8.16
N ALA A 258 -14.55 -1.33 8.69
CA ALA A 258 -13.69 -2.27 8.00
C ALA A 258 -14.21 -3.71 7.97
N ARG A 259 -13.85 -4.43 6.88
CA ARG A 259 -13.99 -5.88 6.74
C ARG A 259 -12.62 -6.50 6.44
N TYR A 260 -12.21 -7.43 7.28
CA TYR A 260 -10.91 -8.12 7.14
C TYR A 260 -10.92 -9.44 7.92
N PRO A 261 -10.12 -10.44 7.49
CA PRO A 261 -9.86 -11.63 8.29
C PRO A 261 -8.86 -11.31 9.41
N LYS A 262 -8.88 -12.06 10.48
CA LYS A 262 -7.82 -12.00 11.51
C LYS A 262 -6.61 -12.78 10.99
N ASN A 263 -5.49 -12.09 10.75
CA ASN A 263 -4.21 -12.65 10.34
C ASN A 263 -3.04 -11.86 10.91
N SER A 264 -1.80 -12.25 10.60
CA SER A 264 -0.61 -11.59 11.13
C SER A 264 -0.51 -10.12 10.70
N ASP A 265 -0.94 -9.76 9.48
CA ASP A 265 -0.94 -8.37 9.01
C ASP A 265 -1.93 -7.51 9.79
N THR A 266 -3.19 -7.97 9.92
CA THR A 266 -4.23 -7.22 10.64
C THR A 266 -3.90 -7.08 12.13
N HIS A 267 -3.22 -8.05 12.70
CA HIS A 267 -2.69 -7.98 14.06
C HIS A 267 -1.52 -6.98 14.17
N PHE A 268 -0.56 -7.03 13.22
CA PHE A 268 0.59 -6.13 13.19
C PHE A 268 0.17 -4.65 13.11
N TYR A 269 -0.84 -4.36 12.29
CA TYR A 269 -1.40 -3.00 12.15
C TYR A 269 -2.49 -2.69 13.19
N GLU A 270 -2.73 -3.56 14.17
CA GLU A 270 -3.72 -3.37 15.26
C GLU A 270 -5.10 -2.90 14.74
N LEU A 271 -5.57 -3.51 13.63
CA LEU A 271 -6.82 -3.08 13.01
C LEU A 271 -8.02 -3.13 13.96
N ASP A 272 -8.05 -4.09 14.87
CA ASP A 272 -9.08 -4.24 15.90
C ASP A 272 -9.18 -3.06 16.88
N LYS A 273 -8.06 -2.33 17.09
CA LYS A 273 -8.04 -1.11 17.91
C LYS A 273 -8.36 0.15 17.13
N MET A 274 -8.00 0.18 15.84
CA MET A 274 -8.04 1.37 15.00
C MET A 274 -9.26 1.45 14.09
N THR A 275 -10.06 0.38 13.99
CA THR A 275 -11.21 0.31 13.09
C THR A 275 -12.47 -0.21 13.80
N THR A 276 -13.64 0.09 13.24
CA THR A 276 -14.87 -0.61 13.58
C THR A 276 -15.05 -1.76 12.60
N ARG A 277 -14.67 -2.98 13.02
CA ARG A 277 -14.87 -4.19 12.21
C ARG A 277 -16.34 -4.57 12.20
N ILE A 278 -16.85 -4.85 11.01
CA ILE A 278 -18.24 -5.25 10.80
C ILE A 278 -18.35 -6.53 9.97
N GLU A 279 -19.42 -7.30 10.23
CA GLU A 279 -19.73 -8.53 9.49
C GLU A 279 -21.14 -8.48 8.89
N THR A 280 -22.06 -7.76 9.54
CA THR A 280 -23.48 -7.68 9.16
C THR A 280 -23.90 -6.24 8.85
N TYR A 281 -25.01 -6.10 8.11
CA TYR A 281 -25.61 -4.78 7.86
C TYR A 281 -25.98 -4.06 9.16
N LYS A 282 -26.53 -4.76 10.15
CA LYS A 282 -26.89 -4.16 11.44
C LYS A 282 -25.69 -3.51 12.13
N GLN A 283 -24.54 -4.22 12.14
CA GLN A 283 -23.30 -3.67 12.70
C GLN A 283 -22.80 -2.45 11.90
N PHE A 284 -22.98 -2.47 10.56
CA PHE A 284 -22.65 -1.33 9.72
C PHE A 284 -23.53 -0.13 10.05
N GLU A 285 -24.84 -0.29 10.14
CA GLU A 285 -25.82 0.75 10.49
C GLU A 285 -25.49 1.37 11.86
N GLU A 286 -25.32 0.55 12.90
CA GLU A 286 -24.93 1.01 14.24
C GLU A 286 -23.59 1.78 14.24
N ALA A 287 -22.63 1.34 13.41
CA ALA A 287 -21.35 2.03 13.25
C ALA A 287 -21.51 3.39 12.55
N MET A 288 -22.31 3.44 11.48
CA MET A 288 -22.62 4.66 10.76
C MET A 288 -23.29 5.70 11.66
N ASP A 289 -24.34 5.34 12.37
CA ASP A 289 -25.09 6.24 13.27
C ASP A 289 -24.19 6.84 14.35
N ARG A 290 -23.30 6.03 14.90
CA ARG A 290 -22.36 6.46 15.93
C ARG A 290 -21.25 7.36 15.39
N LEU A 291 -20.66 7.02 14.23
CA LEU A 291 -19.43 7.64 13.73
C LEU A 291 -19.68 8.88 12.88
N ARG A 292 -20.86 9.03 12.26
CA ARG A 292 -21.22 10.23 11.50
C ARG A 292 -21.21 11.51 12.35
N CYS A 293 -21.55 11.40 13.63
CA CYS A 293 -21.65 12.53 14.55
C CYS A 293 -20.44 12.69 15.47
N LYS A 294 -19.40 11.87 15.30
CA LYS A 294 -18.24 11.85 16.19
C LYS A 294 -16.97 12.27 15.46
N ASP A 295 -16.21 13.17 16.07
CA ASP A 295 -14.85 13.46 15.59
C ASP A 295 -13.87 12.39 16.06
N VAL A 296 -12.79 12.22 15.29
CA VAL A 296 -11.70 11.29 15.66
C VAL A 296 -10.89 11.85 16.83
N ASP A 297 -10.34 10.98 17.64
CA ASP A 297 -9.30 11.33 18.58
C ASP A 297 -7.97 11.49 17.83
N VAL A 298 -7.63 12.74 17.50
CA VAL A 298 -6.45 13.08 16.70
C VAL A 298 -5.18 12.75 17.46
N SER A 299 -5.16 12.92 18.78
CA SER A 299 -4.01 12.58 19.61
C SER A 299 -3.73 11.07 19.59
N TYR A 300 -4.77 10.25 19.72
CA TYR A 300 -4.67 8.79 19.60
C TYR A 300 -4.17 8.35 18.23
N TYR A 301 -4.69 8.95 17.14
CA TYR A 301 -4.23 8.66 15.78
C TYR A 301 -2.77 9.09 15.57
N SER A 302 -2.39 10.27 16.05
CA SER A 302 -1.01 10.76 15.96
C SER A 302 -0.04 9.80 16.64
N GLN A 303 -0.32 9.39 17.88
CA GLN A 303 0.51 8.43 18.62
C GLN A 303 0.62 7.07 17.90
N TYR A 304 -0.50 6.56 17.38
CA TYR A 304 -0.50 5.32 16.61
C TYR A 304 0.36 5.43 15.36
N LEU A 305 0.21 6.52 14.60
CA LEU A 305 0.88 6.74 13.31
C LEU A 305 2.39 6.96 13.45
N GLU A 306 2.89 7.40 14.60
CA GLU A 306 4.33 7.59 14.81
C GLU A 306 5.15 6.36 14.43
N LYS A 307 4.69 5.17 14.74
CA LYS A 307 5.36 3.90 14.37
C LYS A 307 5.17 3.49 12.91
N HIS A 308 4.31 4.19 12.13
CA HIS A 308 3.95 3.82 10.77
C HIS A 308 4.41 4.81 9.69
N TYR A 309 5.09 5.89 10.04
CA TYR A 309 5.72 6.78 9.08
C TYR A 309 6.91 6.10 8.36
N THR A 310 7.17 6.55 7.14
CA THR A 310 8.21 5.96 6.28
C THR A 310 9.61 6.10 6.88
N SER A 311 9.88 7.15 7.63
CA SER A 311 11.15 7.33 8.37
C SER A 311 11.47 6.14 9.29
N ASN A 312 10.48 5.55 9.94
CA ASN A 312 10.69 4.34 10.75
C ASN A 312 11.09 3.12 9.89
N ARG A 313 10.66 3.06 8.64
CA ARG A 313 11.05 1.97 7.71
C ARG A 313 12.50 2.12 7.28
N VAL A 314 12.96 3.36 7.10
CA VAL A 314 14.38 3.65 6.84
C VAL A 314 15.24 3.17 8.01
N GLN A 315 14.82 3.44 9.26
CA GLN A 315 15.54 2.97 10.46
C GLN A 315 15.57 1.44 10.55
N ILE A 316 14.44 0.76 10.30
CA ILE A 316 14.37 -0.70 10.28
C ILE A 316 15.31 -1.28 9.21
N LEU A 317 15.29 -0.71 8.00
CA LEU A 317 16.20 -1.12 6.93
C LEU A 317 17.67 -0.93 7.35
N SER A 318 18.03 0.21 7.91
CA SER A 318 19.40 0.49 8.36
C SER A 318 19.87 -0.56 9.36
N ASN A 319 19.04 -0.92 10.33
CA ASN A 319 19.37 -1.98 11.31
C ASN A 319 19.58 -3.36 10.65
N TYR A 320 18.82 -3.69 9.60
CA TYR A 320 19.05 -4.94 8.86
C TYR A 320 20.34 -4.91 8.05
N LEU A 321 20.69 -3.76 7.48
CA LEU A 321 21.91 -3.58 6.68
C LEU A 321 23.21 -3.68 7.50
N GLU A 322 23.14 -3.36 8.79
CA GLU A 322 24.27 -3.52 9.72
C GLU A 322 24.57 -5.01 10.01
N GLN A 323 23.59 -5.90 9.79
CA GLN A 323 23.70 -7.34 10.07
C GLN A 323 24.20 -8.16 8.86
N ILE A 324 24.35 -7.53 7.70
CA ILE A 324 24.85 -8.12 6.45
C ILE A 324 26.05 -7.31 5.91
#